data_07ce2b19a60d9a0d8f1b8d26e772decf
#
_entry.id   07ce2b19a60d9a0d8f1b8d26e772decf
#
_cell.length_a   1.000
_cell.length_b   1.000
_cell.length_c   1.000
_cell.angle_alpha   90.00
_cell.angle_beta   90.00
_cell.angle_gamma   90.00
#
_symmetry.space_group_name_H-M   'P 1'
#
loop_
_entity.id
_entity.type
_entity.pdbx_description
1 polymer ?
#
loop_
_entity_poly.entity_id
_entity_poly.type
_entity_poly.pdbx_seq_one_letter_code
_entity_poly.pdbx_strand_id
1 'polypeptide(L)'
;LATSAGEYYPAFALEMLRVAAGDPSYQAKINETGVEALRIPSFETIKTDEYGRVFINPNYRFESYEIGKDPLPVLSGKIVILGVTAAGVSNPVATPSGAQYPHQLQASILETLINGDSVSIPNWTQLVDLAALLVLALALIIISRLKYSIVWIGLILGGYLYLPMYLFASKGILLDVTFNVIAIAIIYMHIYTVKFISEFLQKQQIKKQFGTYLSPNLVAKLQRQ
;
A
#
# COMPACT_ATOMS: atom_id res chain seq x y z
N LEU A 1 10.42 11.19 -13.20
CA LEU A 1 11.36 12.29 -13.54
C LEU A 1 12.42 12.42 -12.46
N ALA A 2 13.66 12.72 -12.85
CA ALA A 2 14.73 13.11 -11.94
C ALA A 2 14.97 14.62 -12.05
N THR A 3 15.33 15.28 -10.95
CA THR A 3 15.68 16.70 -10.94
C THR A 3 17.16 16.87 -10.69
N SER A 4 17.80 17.69 -11.52
CA SER A 4 19.19 18.11 -11.33
C SER A 4 19.32 19.58 -11.70
N ALA A 5 19.90 20.37 -10.82
CA ALA A 5 20.06 21.81 -10.99
C ALA A 5 18.79 22.61 -11.38
N GLY A 6 17.61 22.13 -10.94
CA GLY A 6 16.31 22.74 -11.27
C GLY A 6 15.71 22.30 -12.62
N GLU A 7 16.40 21.46 -13.35
CA GLU A 7 15.90 20.88 -14.60
C GLU A 7 15.34 19.48 -14.38
N TYR A 8 14.30 19.11 -15.14
CA TYR A 8 13.68 17.80 -15.10
C TYR A 8 14.25 16.91 -16.18
N TYR A 9 14.77 15.77 -15.80
CA TYR A 9 15.27 14.75 -16.71
C TYR A 9 14.32 13.54 -16.73
N PRO A 10 14.01 12.98 -17.91
CA PRO A 10 13.21 11.77 -18.00
C PRO A 10 13.97 10.58 -17.44
N ALA A 11 13.23 9.62 -16.84
CA ALA A 11 13.79 8.32 -16.54
C ALA A 11 14.14 7.58 -17.83
N PHE A 12 15.15 6.71 -17.79
CA PHE A 12 15.65 6.01 -18.99
C PHE A 12 14.55 5.24 -19.73
N ALA A 13 13.68 4.51 -19.02
CA ALA A 13 12.56 3.80 -19.64
C ALA A 13 11.56 4.74 -20.33
N LEU A 14 11.33 5.95 -19.77
CA LEU A 14 10.46 6.95 -20.39
C LEU A 14 11.07 7.49 -21.68
N GLU A 15 12.38 7.72 -21.69
CA GLU A 15 13.10 8.14 -22.89
C GLU A 15 13.10 7.05 -23.98
N MET A 16 13.30 5.79 -23.60
CA MET A 16 13.17 4.68 -24.54
C MET A 16 11.78 4.65 -25.20
N LEU A 17 10.72 4.86 -24.40
CA LEU A 17 9.35 4.87 -24.90
C LEU A 17 9.12 6.04 -25.87
N ARG A 18 9.61 7.25 -25.55
CA ARG A 18 9.52 8.42 -26.43
C ARG A 18 10.19 8.16 -27.77
N VAL A 19 11.42 7.64 -27.75
CA VAL A 19 12.18 7.33 -28.98
C VAL A 19 11.50 6.25 -29.79
N ALA A 20 10.98 5.20 -29.14
CA ALA A 20 10.24 4.14 -29.81
C ALA A 20 8.93 4.65 -30.45
N ALA A 21 8.26 5.62 -29.81
CA ALA A 21 7.06 6.27 -30.34
C ALA A 21 7.37 7.27 -31.47
N GLY A 22 8.65 7.63 -31.68
CA GLY A 22 9.07 8.61 -32.69
C GLY A 22 8.74 10.07 -32.31
N ASP A 23 8.44 10.34 -31.03
CA ASP A 23 8.05 11.68 -30.59
C ASP A 23 9.24 12.58 -30.26
N PRO A 24 9.19 13.88 -30.61
CA PRO A 24 10.29 14.82 -30.35
C PRO A 24 10.33 15.32 -28.89
N SER A 25 9.20 15.25 -28.15
CA SER A 25 9.09 15.92 -26.85
C SER A 25 8.13 15.22 -25.89
N TYR A 26 8.15 15.66 -24.64
CA TYR A 26 7.17 15.32 -23.60
C TYR A 26 6.24 16.50 -23.34
N GLN A 27 5.04 16.19 -22.90
CA GLN A 27 4.11 17.16 -22.31
C GLN A 27 3.90 16.78 -20.84
N ALA A 28 4.21 17.70 -19.92
CA ALA A 28 3.96 17.52 -18.50
C ALA A 28 2.74 18.34 -18.09
N LYS A 29 1.77 17.72 -17.44
CA LYS A 29 0.69 18.42 -16.76
C LYS A 29 1.13 18.69 -15.33
N ILE A 30 1.28 19.94 -14.98
CA ILE A 30 1.74 20.40 -13.66
C ILE A 30 0.58 21.10 -12.97
N ASN A 31 0.40 20.84 -11.68
CA ASN A 31 -0.52 21.55 -10.81
C ASN A 31 0.25 22.19 -9.63
N GLU A 32 -0.46 22.80 -8.68
CA GLU A 32 0.15 23.46 -7.51
C GLU A 32 0.94 22.50 -6.62
N THR A 33 0.62 21.19 -6.65
CA THR A 33 1.27 20.15 -5.82
C THR A 33 2.42 19.46 -6.54
N GLY A 34 2.56 19.59 -7.87
CA GLY A 34 3.64 18.96 -8.64
C GLY A 34 3.22 18.46 -10.02
N VAL A 35 3.84 17.37 -10.47
CA VAL A 35 3.56 16.75 -11.76
C VAL A 35 2.40 15.77 -11.62
N GLU A 36 1.28 16.04 -12.29
CA GLU A 36 0.08 15.19 -12.26
C GLU A 36 0.13 14.07 -13.30
N ALA A 37 0.66 14.38 -14.47
CA ALA A 37 0.75 13.42 -15.57
C ALA A 37 1.85 13.80 -16.57
N LEU A 38 2.36 12.78 -17.25
CA LEU A 38 3.27 12.93 -18.38
C LEU A 38 2.60 12.35 -19.63
N ARG A 39 2.69 13.05 -20.73
CA ARG A 39 2.19 12.60 -22.01
C ARG A 39 3.29 12.56 -23.04
N ILE A 40 3.38 11.46 -23.75
CA ILE A 40 4.10 11.34 -25.02
C ILE A 40 3.03 11.48 -26.12
N PRO A 41 3.12 12.47 -27.04
CA PRO A 41 2.02 12.79 -27.97
C PRO A 41 1.45 11.62 -28.76
N SER A 42 2.31 10.73 -29.25
CA SER A 42 1.92 9.51 -29.99
C SER A 42 1.62 8.31 -29.11
N PHE A 43 1.58 8.51 -27.78
CA PHE A 43 1.32 7.45 -26.80
C PHE A 43 0.25 7.89 -25.80
N GLU A 44 -0.08 7.04 -24.85
CA GLU A 44 -1.05 7.35 -23.79
C GLU A 44 -0.49 8.32 -22.74
N THR A 45 -1.39 8.93 -21.98
CA THR A 45 -1.04 9.77 -20.84
C THR A 45 -0.69 8.88 -19.64
N ILE A 46 0.53 9.02 -19.14
CA ILE A 46 1.06 8.34 -17.98
C ILE A 46 0.71 9.16 -16.73
N LYS A 47 -0.13 8.61 -15.86
CA LYS A 47 -0.45 9.23 -14.56
C LYS A 47 0.72 9.05 -13.61
N THR A 48 1.07 10.11 -12.90
CA THR A 48 2.11 10.11 -11.87
C THR A 48 1.52 10.50 -10.52
N ASP A 49 2.28 10.28 -9.45
CA ASP A 49 2.02 10.96 -8.18
C ASP A 49 2.50 12.42 -8.23
N GLU A 50 2.27 13.17 -7.15
CA GLU A 50 2.69 14.59 -7.01
C GLU A 50 4.20 14.82 -7.17
N TYR A 51 5.02 13.80 -7.03
CA TYR A 51 6.48 13.83 -7.22
C TYR A 51 6.91 13.37 -8.62
N GLY A 52 5.99 13.13 -9.54
CA GLY A 52 6.29 12.62 -10.87
C GLY A 52 6.75 11.16 -10.89
N ARG A 53 6.39 10.35 -9.87
CA ARG A 53 6.74 8.93 -9.77
C ARG A 53 5.63 8.06 -10.32
N VAL A 54 6.00 6.91 -10.86
CA VAL A 54 5.11 5.85 -11.32
C VAL A 54 5.46 4.58 -10.56
N PHE A 55 4.48 3.92 -9.99
CA PHE A 55 4.66 2.60 -9.39
C PHE A 55 4.67 1.55 -10.48
N ILE A 56 5.72 0.76 -10.52
CA ILE A 56 5.95 -0.24 -11.55
C ILE A 56 5.41 -1.61 -11.13
N ASN A 57 5.04 -2.42 -12.12
CA ASN A 57 4.76 -3.83 -11.92
C ASN A 57 6.07 -4.64 -12.08
N PRO A 58 6.67 -5.16 -11.00
CA PRO A 58 7.94 -5.87 -11.06
C PRO A 58 7.79 -7.34 -11.47
N ASN A 59 6.58 -7.80 -11.78
CA ASN A 59 6.29 -9.22 -12.04
C ASN A 59 6.54 -9.65 -13.48
N TYR A 60 6.88 -8.69 -14.37
CA TYR A 60 7.22 -9.02 -15.75
C TYR A 60 8.42 -9.95 -15.84
N ARG A 61 8.35 -10.87 -16.77
CA ARG A 61 9.44 -11.82 -17.07
C ARG A 61 9.85 -11.61 -18.53
N PHE A 62 11.14 -11.47 -18.74
CA PHE A 62 11.72 -11.23 -20.06
C PHE A 62 12.64 -12.39 -20.44
N GLU A 63 12.65 -12.74 -21.70
CA GLU A 63 13.66 -13.62 -22.24
C GLU A 63 15.02 -12.92 -22.20
N SER A 64 16.02 -13.63 -21.69
CA SER A 64 17.37 -13.10 -21.55
C SER A 64 18.33 -14.01 -22.33
N TYR A 65 19.19 -13.39 -23.11
CA TYR A 65 20.17 -14.08 -23.96
C TYR A 65 21.56 -13.60 -23.61
N GLU A 66 22.49 -14.52 -23.46
CA GLU A 66 23.90 -14.20 -23.21
C GLU A 66 24.64 -14.02 -24.54
N ILE A 67 25.14 -12.79 -24.78
CA ILE A 67 25.86 -12.45 -26.01
C ILE A 67 27.12 -13.33 -26.13
N GLY A 68 27.23 -14.02 -27.27
CA GLY A 68 28.36 -14.92 -27.56
C GLY A 68 28.18 -16.36 -27.07
N LYS A 69 27.11 -16.67 -26.32
CA LYS A 69 26.76 -18.04 -25.90
C LYS A 69 25.45 -18.50 -26.52
N ASP A 70 24.40 -17.68 -26.42
CA ASP A 70 23.07 -18.06 -26.89
C ASP A 70 22.85 -17.58 -28.34
N PRO A 71 22.08 -18.35 -29.12
CA PRO A 71 21.63 -17.87 -30.41
C PRO A 71 20.66 -16.71 -30.23
N LEU A 72 20.94 -15.57 -30.83
CA LEU A 72 20.06 -14.39 -30.73
C LEU A 72 18.78 -14.61 -31.56
N PRO A 73 17.61 -14.27 -31.03
CA PRO A 73 16.36 -14.31 -31.77
C PRO A 73 16.28 -13.20 -32.83
N VAL A 74 15.22 -13.20 -33.62
CA VAL A 74 14.93 -12.08 -34.52
C VAL A 74 14.59 -10.83 -33.68
N LEU A 75 15.40 -9.79 -33.76
CA LEU A 75 15.29 -8.57 -32.98
C LEU A 75 14.53 -7.45 -33.70
N SER A 76 14.15 -7.65 -34.96
CA SER A 76 13.41 -6.66 -35.74
C SER A 76 12.08 -6.30 -35.09
N GLY A 77 11.83 -5.00 -34.90
CA GLY A 77 10.60 -4.49 -34.27
C GLY A 77 10.53 -4.67 -32.75
N LYS A 78 11.62 -5.12 -32.13
CA LYS A 78 11.68 -5.29 -30.65
C LYS A 78 12.56 -4.22 -30.02
N ILE A 79 12.20 -3.81 -28.80
CA ILE A 79 13.06 -3.00 -27.95
C ILE A 79 14.00 -3.95 -27.21
N VAL A 80 15.30 -3.74 -27.35
CA VAL A 80 16.34 -4.58 -26.75
C VAL A 80 17.11 -3.77 -25.71
N ILE A 81 17.19 -4.29 -24.48
CA ILE A 81 17.93 -3.66 -23.41
C ILE A 81 19.18 -4.49 -23.14
N LEU A 82 20.34 -3.86 -23.28
CA LEU A 82 21.62 -4.48 -22.96
C LEU A 82 22.01 -4.18 -21.53
N GLY A 83 22.42 -5.18 -20.80
CA GLY A 83 22.87 -5.03 -19.43
C GLY A 83 24.04 -5.95 -19.09
N VAL A 84 24.80 -5.59 -18.06
CA VAL A 84 25.90 -6.39 -17.54
C VAL A 84 25.45 -7.08 -16.26
N THR A 85 25.70 -8.38 -16.17
CA THR A 85 25.37 -9.21 -14.99
C THR A 85 26.62 -9.71 -14.25
N ALA A 86 27.81 -9.27 -14.66
CA ALA A 86 29.06 -9.69 -14.07
C ALA A 86 29.17 -9.24 -12.60
N ALA A 87 29.55 -10.17 -11.73
CA ALA A 87 29.77 -9.88 -10.32
C ALA A 87 30.80 -8.77 -10.12
N GLY A 88 30.50 -7.81 -9.25
CA GLY A 88 31.35 -6.65 -8.99
C GLY A 88 31.17 -5.49 -9.97
N VAL A 89 30.47 -5.68 -11.11
CA VAL A 89 30.16 -4.62 -12.08
C VAL A 89 28.70 -4.16 -11.93
N SER A 90 27.79 -5.11 -11.80
CA SER A 90 26.36 -4.82 -11.61
C SER A 90 25.80 -5.67 -10.48
N ASN A 91 25.17 -5.03 -9.51
CA ASN A 91 24.52 -5.72 -8.40
C ASN A 91 23.00 -5.75 -8.65
N PRO A 92 22.36 -6.88 -8.36
CA PRO A 92 20.90 -6.96 -8.43
C PRO A 92 20.26 -6.08 -7.35
N VAL A 93 19.12 -5.49 -7.67
CA VAL A 93 18.31 -4.69 -6.78
C VAL A 93 17.19 -5.57 -6.21
N ALA A 94 16.93 -5.48 -4.92
CA ALA A 94 15.81 -6.17 -4.30
C ALA A 94 14.48 -5.57 -4.76
N THR A 95 13.59 -6.42 -5.28
CA THR A 95 12.22 -6.04 -5.66
C THR A 95 11.22 -6.96 -4.96
N PRO A 96 9.94 -6.62 -4.88
CA PRO A 96 8.91 -7.50 -4.31
C PRO A 96 8.84 -8.88 -4.97
N SER A 97 9.23 -9.00 -6.24
CA SER A 97 9.27 -10.26 -7.00
C SER A 97 10.62 -10.99 -6.95
N GLY A 98 11.56 -10.52 -6.14
CA GLY A 98 12.90 -11.05 -6.00
C GLY A 98 14.00 -10.10 -6.45
N ALA A 99 15.24 -10.56 -6.46
CA ALA A 99 16.38 -9.77 -6.91
C ALA A 99 16.38 -9.67 -8.45
N GLN A 100 16.47 -8.45 -8.97
CA GLN A 100 16.51 -8.16 -10.41
C GLN A 100 17.70 -7.27 -10.75
N TYR A 101 18.32 -7.51 -11.90
CA TYR A 101 19.38 -6.62 -12.40
C TYR A 101 18.78 -5.29 -12.89
N PRO A 102 19.54 -4.18 -12.85
CA PRO A 102 19.03 -2.86 -13.24
C PRO A 102 18.42 -2.81 -14.64
N HIS A 103 18.97 -3.53 -15.61
CA HIS A 103 18.41 -3.59 -16.98
C HIS A 103 17.08 -4.32 -17.04
N GLN A 104 16.87 -5.38 -16.23
CA GLN A 104 15.59 -6.08 -16.11
C GLN A 104 14.54 -5.17 -15.46
N LEU A 105 14.97 -4.38 -14.45
CA LEU A 105 14.09 -3.39 -13.83
C LEU A 105 13.66 -2.32 -14.83
N GLN A 106 14.57 -1.81 -15.68
CA GLN A 106 14.24 -0.87 -16.73
C GLN A 106 13.27 -1.47 -17.77
N ALA A 107 13.42 -2.76 -18.09
CA ALA A 107 12.47 -3.46 -18.93
C ALA A 107 11.08 -3.55 -18.27
N SER A 108 11.02 -3.84 -16.97
CA SER A 108 9.74 -3.87 -16.22
C SER A 108 9.08 -2.49 -16.15
N ILE A 109 9.85 -1.41 -16.00
CA ILE A 109 9.34 -0.05 -16.05
C ILE A 109 8.73 0.22 -17.43
N LEU A 110 9.47 -0.08 -18.49
CA LEU A 110 9.02 0.14 -19.86
C LEU A 110 7.72 -0.62 -20.17
N GLU A 111 7.66 -1.90 -19.81
CA GLU A 111 6.48 -2.75 -20.01
C GLU A 111 5.27 -2.25 -19.22
N THR A 112 5.48 -1.79 -17.97
CA THR A 112 4.44 -1.15 -17.16
C THR A 112 3.87 0.10 -17.84
N LEU A 113 4.73 0.90 -18.46
CA LEU A 113 4.31 2.11 -19.17
C LEU A 113 3.55 1.76 -20.47
N ILE A 114 4.01 0.75 -21.21
CA ILE A 114 3.38 0.31 -22.46
C ILE A 114 1.99 -0.27 -22.20
N ASN A 115 1.85 -1.10 -21.19
CA ASN A 115 0.57 -1.78 -20.87
C ASN A 115 -0.38 -0.89 -20.05
N GLY A 116 0.09 0.24 -19.52
CA GLY A 116 -0.73 1.14 -18.70
C GLY A 116 -1.15 0.54 -17.35
N ASP A 117 -0.50 -0.53 -16.89
CA ASP A 117 -0.81 -1.22 -15.63
C ASP A 117 0.01 -0.67 -14.44
N SER A 118 0.33 0.61 -14.50
CA SER A 118 0.92 1.33 -13.38
C SER A 118 -0.05 1.43 -12.20
N VAL A 119 0.45 1.16 -11.00
CA VAL A 119 -0.30 1.37 -9.78
C VAL A 119 -0.43 2.87 -9.52
N SER A 120 -1.64 3.34 -9.26
CA SER A 120 -1.90 4.75 -8.97
C SER A 120 -2.34 4.96 -7.51
N ILE A 121 -1.94 6.09 -6.95
CA ILE A 121 -2.44 6.60 -5.65
C ILE A 121 -3.16 7.92 -5.97
N PRO A 122 -4.49 7.88 -6.19
CA PRO A 122 -5.25 9.09 -6.47
C PRO A 122 -5.29 10.04 -5.27
N ASN A 123 -5.32 11.35 -5.49
CA ASN A 123 -5.33 12.36 -4.42
C ASN A 123 -6.56 12.27 -3.48
N TRP A 124 -7.65 11.65 -3.94
CA TRP A 124 -8.85 11.45 -3.12
C TRP A 124 -8.69 10.35 -2.06
N THR A 125 -7.66 9.50 -2.16
CA THR A 125 -7.44 8.38 -1.21
C THR A 125 -7.28 8.86 0.22
N GLN A 126 -6.59 9.98 0.44
CA GLN A 126 -6.41 10.57 1.78
C GLN A 126 -7.75 10.95 2.45
N LEU A 127 -8.69 11.51 1.68
CA LEU A 127 -10.01 11.84 2.20
C LEU A 127 -10.82 10.58 2.51
N VAL A 128 -10.73 9.58 1.66
CA VAL A 128 -11.39 8.28 1.87
C VAL A 128 -10.82 7.57 3.10
N ASP A 129 -9.50 7.60 3.29
CA ASP A 129 -8.86 6.99 4.45
C ASP A 129 -9.28 7.67 5.75
N LEU A 130 -9.36 9.01 5.76
CA LEU A 130 -9.87 9.74 6.92
C LEU A 130 -11.35 9.45 7.20
N ALA A 131 -12.18 9.42 6.17
CA ALA A 131 -13.59 9.09 6.30
C ALA A 131 -13.78 7.65 6.79
N ALA A 132 -13.02 6.70 6.25
CA ALA A 132 -13.03 5.31 6.69
C ALA A 132 -12.62 5.18 8.17
N LEU A 133 -11.59 5.90 8.60
CA LEU A 133 -11.16 5.91 10.00
C LEU A 133 -12.28 6.37 10.92
N LEU A 134 -12.97 7.47 10.58
CA LEU A 134 -14.08 7.99 11.39
C LEU A 134 -15.25 7.00 11.45
N VAL A 135 -15.65 6.43 10.33
CA VAL A 135 -16.73 5.43 10.27
C VAL A 135 -16.37 4.19 11.09
N LEU A 136 -15.13 3.68 10.95
CA LEU A 136 -14.66 2.52 11.69
C LEU A 136 -14.56 2.81 13.20
N ALA A 137 -14.10 3.98 13.60
CA ALA A 137 -14.06 4.39 15.01
C ALA A 137 -15.47 4.44 15.63
N LEU A 138 -16.44 5.04 14.94
CA LEU A 138 -17.84 5.05 15.37
C LEU A 138 -18.43 3.65 15.45
N ALA A 139 -18.18 2.81 14.45
CA ALA A 139 -18.61 1.41 14.45
C ALA A 139 -18.03 0.65 15.65
N LEU A 140 -16.75 0.83 15.98
CA LEU A 140 -16.12 0.21 17.13
C LEU A 140 -16.77 0.63 18.44
N ILE A 141 -17.09 1.91 18.63
CA ILE A 141 -17.77 2.42 19.84
C ILE A 141 -19.14 1.74 20.00
N ILE A 142 -19.91 1.64 18.92
CA ILE A 142 -21.24 1.01 18.95
C ILE A 142 -21.12 -0.49 19.24
N ILE A 143 -20.24 -1.18 18.53
CA ILE A 143 -20.06 -2.63 18.61
C ILE A 143 -19.47 -3.06 19.95
N SER A 144 -18.65 -2.21 20.58
CA SER A 144 -18.08 -2.49 21.91
C SER A 144 -19.15 -2.74 22.99
N ARG A 145 -20.38 -2.28 22.77
CA ARG A 145 -21.54 -2.49 23.65
C ARG A 145 -22.24 -3.84 23.44
N LEU A 146 -21.95 -4.53 22.33
CA LEU A 146 -22.58 -5.82 21.99
C LEU A 146 -21.90 -6.99 22.72
N LYS A 147 -22.69 -8.05 22.96
CA LYS A 147 -22.24 -9.25 23.71
C LYS A 147 -21.07 -9.99 23.06
N TYR A 148 -20.98 -10.00 21.72
CA TYR A 148 -19.92 -10.68 20.96
C TYR A 148 -19.09 -9.68 20.14
N SER A 149 -18.70 -8.57 20.76
CA SER A 149 -18.00 -7.46 20.08
C SER A 149 -16.77 -7.92 19.28
N ILE A 150 -16.00 -8.87 19.79
CA ILE A 150 -14.77 -9.35 19.14
C ILE A 150 -15.02 -10.00 17.77
N VAL A 151 -16.14 -10.72 17.62
CA VAL A 151 -16.52 -11.36 16.35
C VAL A 151 -16.90 -10.30 15.32
N TRP A 152 -17.72 -9.32 15.74
CA TRP A 152 -18.14 -8.22 14.85
C TRP A 152 -16.98 -7.35 14.41
N ILE A 153 -16.03 -7.10 15.30
CA ILE A 153 -14.79 -6.35 14.96
C ILE A 153 -13.98 -7.12 13.95
N GLY A 154 -13.81 -8.43 14.11
CA GLY A 154 -13.11 -9.28 13.13
C GLY A 154 -13.76 -9.25 11.76
N LEU A 155 -15.09 -9.27 11.67
CA LEU A 155 -15.83 -9.16 10.41
C LEU A 155 -15.65 -7.81 9.74
N ILE A 156 -15.72 -6.72 10.50
CA ILE A 156 -15.53 -5.36 9.96
C ILE A 156 -14.11 -5.14 9.49
N LEU A 157 -13.10 -5.55 10.27
CA LEU A 157 -11.71 -5.45 9.85
C LEU A 157 -11.42 -6.32 8.62
N GLY A 158 -11.97 -7.53 8.56
CA GLY A 158 -11.85 -8.38 7.38
C GLY A 158 -12.45 -7.74 6.13
N GLY A 159 -13.65 -7.17 6.24
CA GLY A 159 -14.29 -6.43 5.14
C GLY A 159 -13.51 -5.17 4.74
N TYR A 160 -12.99 -4.44 5.73
CA TYR A 160 -12.17 -3.25 5.47
C TYR A 160 -10.87 -3.59 4.74
N LEU A 161 -10.19 -4.68 5.09
CA LEU A 161 -8.96 -5.11 4.41
C LEU A 161 -9.22 -5.71 3.03
N TYR A 162 -10.40 -6.32 2.83
CA TYR A 162 -10.77 -6.89 1.53
C TYR A 162 -10.95 -5.83 0.44
N LEU A 163 -11.53 -4.68 0.76
CA LEU A 163 -11.81 -3.62 -0.23
C LEU A 163 -10.55 -3.07 -0.91
N PRO A 164 -9.48 -2.65 -0.20
CA PRO A 164 -8.23 -2.22 -0.81
C PRO A 164 -7.55 -3.31 -1.63
N MET A 165 -7.58 -4.56 -1.16
CA MET A 165 -7.02 -5.69 -1.90
C MET A 165 -7.77 -5.92 -3.23
N TYR A 166 -9.09 -5.81 -3.22
CA TYR A 166 -9.92 -5.89 -4.42
C TYR A 166 -9.64 -4.72 -5.38
N LEU A 167 -9.54 -3.49 -4.89
CA LEU A 167 -9.25 -2.31 -5.72
C LEU A 167 -7.85 -2.36 -6.31
N PHE A 168 -6.88 -2.85 -5.55
CA PHE A 168 -5.53 -3.08 -6.06
C PHE A 168 -5.52 -4.13 -7.19
N ALA A 169 -6.17 -5.27 -6.97
CA ALA A 169 -6.19 -6.35 -7.95
C ALA A 169 -6.98 -6.01 -9.22
N SER A 170 -8.08 -5.24 -9.11
CA SER A 170 -8.99 -4.97 -10.23
C SER A 170 -8.71 -3.66 -10.97
N LYS A 171 -8.17 -2.65 -10.29
CA LYS A 171 -7.98 -1.30 -10.84
C LYS A 171 -6.57 -0.72 -10.66
N GLY A 172 -5.64 -1.47 -10.06
CA GLY A 172 -4.30 -0.97 -9.77
C GLY A 172 -4.30 0.25 -8.81
N ILE A 173 -5.33 0.43 -7.98
CA ILE A 173 -5.43 1.53 -7.03
C ILE A 173 -4.88 1.06 -5.69
N LEU A 174 -3.85 1.75 -5.21
CA LEU A 174 -3.26 1.49 -3.89
C LEU A 174 -3.90 2.42 -2.85
N LEU A 175 -4.54 1.83 -1.85
CA LEU A 175 -5.02 2.51 -0.63
C LEU A 175 -4.07 2.18 0.52
N ASP A 176 -3.66 3.19 1.29
CA ASP A 176 -2.83 2.99 2.49
C ASP A 176 -3.73 2.66 3.69
N VAL A 177 -3.83 1.38 3.99
CA VAL A 177 -4.62 0.89 5.13
C VAL A 177 -3.83 0.85 6.44
N THR A 178 -2.52 1.04 6.39
CA THR A 178 -1.61 0.79 7.51
C THR A 178 -1.94 1.69 8.70
N PHE A 179 -2.08 2.98 8.45
CA PHE A 179 -2.41 3.96 9.47
C PHE A 179 -3.76 3.65 10.14
N ASN A 180 -4.78 3.35 9.35
CA ASN A 180 -6.12 3.05 9.85
C ASN A 180 -6.15 1.78 10.70
N VAL A 181 -5.43 0.73 10.31
CA VAL A 181 -5.35 -0.52 11.09
C VAL A 181 -4.70 -0.27 12.45
N ILE A 182 -3.59 0.48 12.49
CA ILE A 182 -2.91 0.83 13.74
C ILE A 182 -3.82 1.69 14.62
N ALA A 183 -4.46 2.72 14.06
CA ALA A 183 -5.36 3.60 14.80
C ALA A 183 -6.55 2.83 15.38
N ILE A 184 -7.17 1.94 14.62
CA ILE A 184 -8.26 1.07 15.07
C ILE A 184 -7.81 0.16 16.21
N ALA A 185 -6.61 -0.42 16.12
CA ALA A 185 -6.08 -1.27 17.18
C ALA A 185 -5.88 -0.48 18.49
N ILE A 186 -5.37 0.75 18.41
CA ILE A 186 -5.19 1.63 19.58
C ILE A 186 -6.54 2.02 20.17
N ILE A 187 -7.52 2.43 19.35
CA ILE A 187 -8.87 2.78 19.79
C ILE A 187 -9.53 1.60 20.48
N TYR A 188 -9.43 0.41 19.90
CA TYR A 188 -9.98 -0.81 20.50
C TYR A 188 -9.34 -1.14 21.84
N MET A 189 -8.01 -1.08 21.93
CA MET A 189 -7.29 -1.30 23.19
C MET A 189 -7.73 -0.31 24.26
N HIS A 190 -7.90 0.96 23.92
CA HIS A 190 -8.38 1.99 24.82
C HIS A 190 -9.80 1.70 25.33
N ILE A 191 -10.75 1.40 24.44
CA ILE A 191 -12.13 1.08 24.79
C ILE A 191 -12.18 -0.13 25.74
N TYR A 192 -11.40 -1.19 25.44
CA TYR A 192 -11.37 -2.39 26.22
C TYR A 192 -10.78 -2.15 27.62
N THR A 193 -9.72 -1.34 27.69
CA THR A 193 -9.08 -0.96 28.96
C THR A 193 -10.05 -0.19 29.85
N VAL A 194 -10.76 0.81 29.32
CA VAL A 194 -11.76 1.58 30.06
C VAL A 194 -12.90 0.68 30.57
N LYS A 195 -13.39 -0.22 29.72
CA LYS A 195 -14.43 -1.19 30.09
C LYS A 195 -13.95 -2.12 31.20
N PHE A 196 -12.75 -2.67 31.08
CA PHE A 196 -12.15 -3.53 32.10
C PHE A 196 -12.02 -2.83 33.47
N ILE A 197 -11.48 -1.60 33.47
CA ILE A 197 -11.35 -0.80 34.69
C ILE A 197 -12.73 -0.52 35.32
N SER A 198 -13.72 -0.14 34.51
CA SER A 198 -15.08 0.13 34.98
C SER A 198 -15.71 -1.10 35.62
N GLU A 199 -15.61 -2.27 35.00
CA GLU A 199 -16.11 -3.52 35.54
C GLU A 199 -15.39 -3.94 36.83
N PHE A 200 -14.08 -3.74 36.87
CA PHE A 200 -13.27 -4.02 38.06
C PHE A 200 -13.69 -3.14 39.25
N LEU A 201 -13.84 -1.83 39.03
CA LEU A 201 -14.29 -0.90 40.06
C LEU A 201 -15.70 -1.21 40.56
N GLN A 202 -16.63 -1.54 39.66
CA GLN A 202 -17.99 -1.95 40.02
C GLN A 202 -17.99 -3.22 40.92
N LYS A 203 -17.21 -4.23 40.54
CA LYS A 203 -17.05 -5.44 41.35
C LYS A 203 -16.49 -5.15 42.74
N GLN A 204 -15.51 -4.23 42.83
CA GLN A 204 -14.98 -3.82 44.15
C GLN A 204 -16.01 -3.06 45.01
N GLN A 205 -16.80 -2.17 44.39
CA GLN A 205 -17.86 -1.46 45.10
C GLN A 205 -18.92 -2.41 45.65
N ILE A 206 -19.39 -3.36 44.84
CA ILE A 206 -20.32 -4.38 45.26
C ILE A 206 -19.74 -5.19 46.41
N LYS A 207 -18.51 -5.67 46.31
CA LYS A 207 -17.84 -6.42 47.37
C LYS A 207 -17.72 -5.61 48.65
N LYS A 208 -17.42 -4.30 48.60
CA LYS A 208 -17.36 -3.43 49.78
C LYS A 208 -18.72 -3.23 50.44
N GLN A 209 -19.80 -3.07 49.64
CA GLN A 209 -21.16 -2.94 50.17
C GLN A 209 -21.61 -4.23 50.85
N PHE A 210 -21.42 -5.39 50.27
CA PHE A 210 -21.75 -6.66 50.88
C PHE A 210 -20.91 -7.01 52.09
N GLY A 211 -19.63 -6.61 52.13
CA GLY A 211 -18.75 -6.83 53.26
C GLY A 211 -19.14 -6.02 54.51
N THR A 212 -19.94 -4.95 54.34
CA THR A 212 -20.44 -4.15 55.47
C THR A 212 -21.72 -4.75 56.10
N TYR A 213 -22.48 -5.54 55.32
CA TYR A 213 -23.74 -6.12 55.79
C TYR A 213 -23.68 -7.60 56.18
N LEU A 214 -22.63 -8.31 55.76
CA LEU A 214 -22.49 -9.76 56.07
C LEU A 214 -21.32 -10.01 56.99
N SER A 215 -21.52 -10.88 57.99
CA SER A 215 -20.42 -11.29 58.87
C SER A 215 -19.27 -11.91 58.08
N PRO A 216 -18.01 -11.73 58.48
CA PRO A 216 -16.82 -12.22 57.76
C PRO A 216 -16.86 -13.71 57.40
N ASN A 217 -17.51 -14.50 58.24
CA ASN A 217 -17.66 -15.97 58.05
C ASN A 217 -18.63 -16.37 56.92
N LEU A 218 -19.64 -15.55 56.63
CA LEU A 218 -20.59 -15.79 55.52
C LEU A 218 -20.01 -15.40 54.18
N VAL A 219 -19.22 -14.31 54.14
CA VAL A 219 -18.53 -13.87 52.92
C VAL A 219 -17.48 -14.89 52.49
N ALA A 220 -16.74 -15.47 53.43
CA ALA A 220 -15.73 -16.49 53.14
C ALA A 220 -16.34 -17.81 52.60
N LYS A 221 -17.59 -18.17 53.01
CA LYS A 221 -18.31 -19.34 52.47
C LYS A 221 -18.82 -19.12 51.05
N LEU A 222 -19.28 -17.90 50.70
CA LEU A 222 -19.75 -17.56 49.35
C LEU A 222 -18.62 -17.41 48.31
N GLN A 223 -17.39 -17.18 48.74
CA GLN A 223 -16.21 -17.10 47.85
C GLN A 223 -15.62 -18.49 47.49
N ARG A 224 -16.06 -19.59 48.12
CA ARG A 224 -15.59 -20.97 47.87
C ARG A 224 -16.51 -21.78 46.96
N GLN A 225 -17.61 -21.24 46.52
CA GLN A 225 -18.47 -21.78 45.46
C GLN A 225 -18.28 -21.01 44.14
#